data_6512411464191d207ec9b84cbe45c5c6
#
_entry.id   6512411464191d207ec9b84cbe45c5c6
#
_cell.length_a   1.000
_cell.length_b   1.000
_cell.length_c   1.000
_cell.angle_alpha   90.00
_cell.angle_beta   90.00
_cell.angle_gamma   90.00
#
_symmetry.space_group_name_H-M   'P 1'
#
loop_
_entity.id
_entity.type
_entity.pdbx_description
1 polymer ?
#
loop_
_entity_poly.entity_id
_entity_poly.type
_entity_poly.pdbx_seq_one_letter_code
_entity_poly.pdbx_strand_id
1 'polypeptide(L)'
;GFFVLSGLLIAKSLDLRRDLRVYFASRVLRIYPALIVLLLAFLFIFATVFSKPGGLEAIGTAENWLYVLRVLILGDPAWAPGGVFAGNLEADFNGPLWTIRFEIAAYILAAIGFSVGLLKNRALTLITFLIVQSAYLGLPLLINFELLPGGVLPLLRLSSAFLMGMCLWQFPEARRPHWIIVMALIGFFLLVGDKFGGELLANLA
;
A
#
# COMPACT_ATOMS: atom_id res chain seq x y z
N GLY A 1 -2.45 10.06 1.18
CA GLY A 1 -1.51 10.65 2.17
C GLY A 1 -0.48 9.67 2.70
N PHE A 2 -0.88 8.45 3.16
CA PHE A 2 -0.01 7.50 3.88
C PHE A 2 1.27 7.10 3.11
N PHE A 3 1.17 6.70 1.85
CA PHE A 3 2.33 6.28 1.05
C PHE A 3 3.30 7.43 0.76
N VAL A 4 2.84 8.66 0.62
CA VAL A 4 3.72 9.85 0.46
C VAL A 4 4.54 10.07 1.74
N LEU A 5 3.89 10.03 2.91
CA LEU A 5 4.60 10.14 4.19
C LEU A 5 5.57 8.99 4.41
N SER A 6 5.17 7.76 4.05
CA SER A 6 6.06 6.60 4.11
C SER A 6 7.29 6.78 3.23
N GLY A 7 7.13 7.23 1.98
CA GLY A 7 8.24 7.52 1.07
C GLY A 7 9.21 8.58 1.60
N LEU A 8 8.69 9.67 2.16
CA LEU A 8 9.49 10.73 2.76
C LEU A 8 10.27 10.22 3.98
N LEU A 9 9.62 9.52 4.90
CA LEU A 9 10.26 9.01 6.11
C LEU A 9 11.30 7.92 5.81
N ILE A 10 11.05 7.12 4.77
CA ILE A 10 11.96 6.08 4.31
C ILE A 10 13.19 6.70 3.66
N ALA A 11 13.00 7.65 2.73
CA ALA A 11 14.12 8.36 2.12
C ALA A 11 14.99 9.03 3.19
N LYS A 12 14.37 9.70 4.18
CA LYS A 12 15.07 10.27 5.34
C LYS A 12 15.86 9.21 6.11
N SER A 13 15.24 8.07 6.40
CA SER A 13 15.87 7.01 7.18
C SER A 13 17.06 6.38 6.46
N LEU A 14 16.93 6.12 5.15
CA LEU A 14 18.00 5.53 4.33
C LEU A 14 19.16 6.51 4.12
N ASP A 15 18.87 7.78 3.87
CA ASP A 15 19.89 8.79 3.63
C ASP A 15 20.71 9.10 4.90
N LEU A 16 20.06 9.20 6.06
CA LEU A 16 20.73 9.53 7.32
C LEU A 16 21.46 8.34 7.94
N ARG A 17 20.88 7.15 7.93
CA ARG A 17 21.44 5.98 8.63
C ARG A 17 22.37 5.16 7.76
N ARG A 18 22.11 5.06 6.46
CA ARG A 18 22.85 4.30 5.45
C ARG A 18 23.10 2.81 5.80
N ASP A 19 22.30 2.27 6.71
CA ASP A 19 22.37 0.88 7.16
C ASP A 19 21.06 0.15 6.83
N LEU A 20 21.13 -0.76 5.85
CA LEU A 20 20.00 -1.55 5.40
C LEU A 20 19.49 -2.53 6.47
N ARG A 21 20.36 -3.01 7.37
CA ARG A 21 19.93 -3.93 8.44
C ARG A 21 19.02 -3.21 9.43
N VAL A 22 19.43 -2.03 9.89
CA VAL A 22 18.64 -1.18 10.78
C VAL A 22 17.35 -0.73 10.07
N TYR A 23 17.45 -0.44 8.77
CA TYR A 23 16.30 -0.11 7.94
C TYR A 23 15.26 -1.24 7.95
N PHE A 24 15.63 -2.46 7.56
CA PHE A 24 14.68 -3.59 7.52
C PHE A 24 14.15 -3.95 8.91
N ALA A 25 15.00 -3.98 9.93
CA ALA A 25 14.56 -4.23 11.30
C ALA A 25 13.49 -3.24 11.75
N SER A 26 13.67 -1.95 11.46
CA SER A 26 12.68 -0.91 11.81
C SER A 26 11.35 -1.06 11.05
N ARG A 27 11.36 -1.60 9.82
CA ARG A 27 10.14 -1.85 9.03
C ARG A 27 9.41 -3.09 9.52
N VAL A 28 10.14 -4.16 9.80
CA VAL A 28 9.59 -5.38 10.41
C VAL A 28 8.92 -5.05 11.74
N LEU A 29 9.60 -4.34 12.63
CA LEU A 29 9.04 -3.94 13.92
C LEU A 29 7.85 -2.97 13.80
N ARG A 30 7.68 -2.30 12.68
CA ARG A 30 6.53 -1.42 12.43
C ARG A 30 5.28 -2.19 12.01
N ILE A 31 5.42 -3.22 11.17
CA ILE A 31 4.28 -3.96 10.59
C ILE A 31 3.93 -5.18 11.44
N TYR A 32 4.90 -6.04 11.69
CA TYR A 32 4.65 -7.39 12.18
C TYR A 32 4.05 -7.47 13.59
N PRO A 33 4.40 -6.65 14.58
CA PRO A 33 3.78 -6.76 15.90
C PRO A 33 2.25 -6.57 15.87
N ALA A 34 1.78 -5.54 15.17
CA ALA A 34 0.34 -5.29 15.02
C ALA A 34 -0.34 -6.38 14.17
N LEU A 35 0.33 -6.82 13.10
CA LEU A 35 -0.18 -7.87 12.22
C LEU A 35 -0.32 -9.21 12.95
N ILE A 36 0.67 -9.60 13.76
CA ILE A 36 0.62 -10.83 14.57
C ILE A 36 -0.54 -10.78 15.56
N VAL A 37 -0.70 -9.67 16.28
CA VAL A 37 -1.83 -9.51 17.22
C VAL A 37 -3.16 -9.62 16.49
N LEU A 38 -3.31 -9.00 15.34
CA LEU A 38 -4.52 -9.08 14.52
C LEU A 38 -4.81 -10.52 14.07
N LEU A 39 -3.79 -11.25 13.61
CA LEU A 39 -3.94 -12.63 13.15
C LEU A 39 -4.21 -13.61 14.29
N LEU A 40 -3.64 -13.38 15.48
CA LEU A 40 -3.99 -14.14 16.67
C LEU A 40 -5.44 -13.86 17.10
N ALA A 41 -5.87 -12.60 17.06
CA ALA A 41 -7.27 -12.25 17.31
C ALA A 41 -8.20 -12.91 16.26
N PHE A 42 -7.81 -12.92 14.98
CA PHE A 42 -8.55 -13.64 13.95
C PHE A 42 -8.71 -15.12 14.34
N LEU A 43 -7.61 -15.79 14.63
CA LEU A 43 -7.61 -17.24 14.87
C LEU A 43 -8.38 -17.63 16.15
N PHE A 44 -8.13 -16.92 17.27
CA PHE A 44 -8.65 -17.31 18.57
C PHE A 44 -10.02 -16.71 18.91
N ILE A 45 -10.41 -15.60 18.26
CA ILE A 45 -11.68 -14.92 18.53
C ILE A 45 -12.63 -15.09 17.33
N PHE A 46 -12.25 -14.56 16.17
CA PHE A 46 -13.19 -14.48 15.05
C PHE A 46 -13.42 -15.84 14.39
N ALA A 47 -12.40 -16.65 14.18
CA ALA A 47 -12.57 -17.98 13.61
C ALA A 47 -13.35 -18.89 14.55
N THR A 48 -13.12 -18.84 15.86
CA THR A 48 -13.88 -19.66 16.83
C THR A 48 -15.35 -19.30 16.91
N VAL A 49 -15.71 -18.03 16.74
CA VAL A 49 -17.10 -17.56 16.87
C VAL A 49 -17.86 -17.64 15.55
N PHE A 50 -17.22 -17.31 14.41
CA PHE A 50 -17.91 -17.06 13.14
C PHE A 50 -17.60 -18.07 12.04
N SER A 51 -16.61 -18.98 12.20
CA SER A 51 -16.33 -19.98 11.16
C SER A 51 -17.22 -21.22 11.28
N LYS A 52 -17.18 -22.07 10.26
CA LYS A 52 -17.81 -23.39 10.23
C LYS A 52 -16.75 -24.42 9.81
N PRO A 53 -16.34 -25.38 10.66
CA PRO A 53 -16.77 -25.55 12.07
C PRO A 53 -16.32 -24.41 12.99
N GLY A 54 -17.11 -24.12 14.02
CA GLY A 54 -16.83 -23.13 15.05
C GLY A 54 -16.12 -23.71 16.27
N GLY A 55 -15.90 -22.86 17.28
CA GLY A 55 -15.27 -23.28 18.54
C GLY A 55 -13.80 -23.68 18.39
N LEU A 56 -13.31 -24.58 19.21
CA LEU A 56 -11.92 -25.03 19.21
C LEU A 56 -11.53 -25.79 17.93
N GLU A 57 -12.49 -26.38 17.24
CA GLU A 57 -12.24 -27.07 15.96
C GLU A 57 -11.74 -26.09 14.89
N ALA A 58 -12.20 -24.84 14.91
CA ALA A 58 -11.76 -23.79 14.01
C ALA A 58 -10.24 -23.53 14.09
N ILE A 59 -9.67 -23.64 15.30
CA ILE A 59 -8.23 -23.47 15.51
C ILE A 59 -7.43 -24.63 14.87
N GLY A 60 -8.02 -25.84 14.82
CA GLY A 60 -7.41 -27.02 14.18
C GLY A 60 -7.52 -27.02 12.65
N THR A 61 -8.31 -26.12 12.05
CA THR A 61 -8.56 -26.10 10.61
C THR A 61 -7.34 -25.63 9.85
N ALA A 62 -6.85 -26.43 8.92
CA ALA A 62 -5.69 -26.10 8.07
C ALA A 62 -5.90 -24.81 7.27
N GLU A 63 -7.12 -24.53 6.84
CA GLU A 63 -7.50 -23.33 6.08
C GLU A 63 -7.24 -22.05 6.87
N ASN A 64 -7.58 -22.02 8.15
CA ASN A 64 -7.36 -20.85 9.02
C ASN A 64 -5.87 -20.57 9.24
N TRP A 65 -5.06 -21.63 9.41
CA TRP A 65 -3.60 -21.50 9.50
C TRP A 65 -2.97 -21.07 8.17
N LEU A 66 -3.48 -21.59 7.05
CA LEU A 66 -3.01 -21.18 5.72
C LEU A 66 -3.28 -19.68 5.48
N TYR A 67 -4.44 -19.18 5.91
CA TYR A 67 -4.74 -17.75 5.88
C TYR A 67 -3.73 -16.95 6.71
N VAL A 68 -3.48 -17.36 7.96
CA VAL A 68 -2.51 -16.70 8.84
C VAL A 68 -1.12 -16.65 8.20
N LEU A 69 -0.64 -17.78 7.69
CA LEU A 69 0.67 -17.85 7.02
C LEU A 69 0.72 -17.01 5.74
N ARG A 70 -0.35 -17.03 4.94
CA ARG A 70 -0.43 -16.24 3.71
C ARG A 70 -0.37 -14.74 4.00
N VAL A 71 -1.09 -14.26 5.01
CA VAL A 71 -1.06 -12.85 5.39
C VAL A 71 0.30 -12.48 5.98
N LEU A 72 0.91 -13.33 6.82
CA LEU A 72 2.23 -13.08 7.40
C LEU A 72 3.34 -13.02 6.36
N ILE A 73 3.32 -13.90 5.36
CA ILE A 73 4.41 -14.03 4.38
C ILE A 73 4.18 -13.10 3.18
N LEU A 74 2.96 -13.08 2.65
CA LEU A 74 2.64 -12.39 1.40
C LEU A 74 1.93 -11.05 1.62
N GLY A 75 1.46 -10.77 2.83
CA GLY A 75 0.63 -9.59 3.12
C GLY A 75 -0.70 -9.60 2.35
N ASP A 76 -1.16 -10.78 1.91
CA ASP A 76 -2.34 -10.92 1.06
C ASP A 76 -3.51 -11.57 1.83
N PRO A 77 -4.53 -10.79 2.22
CA PRO A 77 -5.68 -11.31 2.96
C PRO A 77 -6.69 -12.08 2.09
N ALA A 78 -6.57 -12.13 0.79
CA ALA A 78 -7.46 -12.64 -0.27
C ALA A 78 -8.96 -12.78 0.10
N TRP A 79 -9.29 -13.55 1.12
CA TRP A 79 -10.63 -13.71 1.72
C TRP A 79 -10.49 -14.26 3.14
N ALA A 80 -11.53 -14.10 3.96
CA ALA A 80 -11.57 -14.73 5.27
C ALA A 80 -11.92 -16.22 5.11
N PRO A 81 -11.07 -17.15 5.60
CA PRO A 81 -11.30 -18.58 5.48
C PRO A 81 -12.43 -19.06 6.44
N GLY A 82 -12.87 -20.29 6.24
CA GLY A 82 -13.86 -20.94 7.10
C GLY A 82 -15.25 -20.30 7.07
N GLY A 83 -15.54 -19.48 6.06
CA GLY A 83 -16.83 -18.79 5.94
C GLY A 83 -17.07 -17.71 7.00
N VAL A 84 -16.00 -17.21 7.66
CA VAL A 84 -16.08 -16.07 8.58
C VAL A 84 -16.68 -14.89 7.84
N PHE A 85 -17.81 -14.37 8.33
CA PHE A 85 -18.58 -13.29 7.70
C PHE A 85 -19.16 -13.57 6.31
N ALA A 86 -19.22 -14.82 5.85
CA ALA A 86 -19.76 -15.19 4.53
C ALA A 86 -21.23 -14.76 4.31
N GLY A 87 -21.97 -14.46 5.37
CA GLY A 87 -23.34 -13.93 5.31
C GLY A 87 -23.45 -12.41 5.30
N ASN A 88 -22.34 -11.69 5.36
CA ASN A 88 -22.31 -10.23 5.32
C ASN A 88 -22.20 -9.72 3.87
N LEU A 89 -22.61 -8.46 3.64
CA LEU A 89 -22.47 -7.78 2.34
C LEU A 89 -21.02 -7.73 1.88
N GLU A 90 -20.08 -7.59 2.84
CA GLU A 90 -18.64 -7.73 2.61
C GLU A 90 -18.11 -8.86 3.47
N ALA A 91 -17.60 -9.90 2.84
CA ALA A 91 -17.07 -11.10 3.51
C ALA A 91 -15.61 -10.91 3.99
N ASP A 92 -15.00 -9.76 3.71
CA ASP A 92 -13.61 -9.48 4.09
C ASP A 92 -13.47 -9.27 5.59
N PHE A 93 -12.59 -10.05 6.22
CA PHE A 93 -12.27 -9.88 7.65
C PHE A 93 -11.62 -8.52 7.94
N ASN A 94 -10.74 -8.06 7.08
CA ASN A 94 -10.04 -6.78 7.23
C ASN A 94 -9.60 -6.23 5.86
N GLY A 95 -10.51 -5.48 5.22
CA GLY A 95 -10.27 -4.89 3.91
C GLY A 95 -8.92 -4.14 3.79
N PRO A 96 -8.52 -3.24 4.72
CA PRO A 96 -7.26 -2.51 4.64
C PRO A 96 -5.99 -3.35 4.56
N LEU A 97 -5.99 -4.62 4.93
CA LEU A 97 -4.80 -5.49 4.88
C LEU A 97 -4.23 -5.67 3.46
N TRP A 98 -5.03 -5.50 2.40
CA TRP A 98 -4.55 -5.63 1.03
C TRP A 98 -3.40 -4.67 0.68
N THR A 99 -3.24 -3.58 1.44
CA THR A 99 -2.17 -2.60 1.20
C THR A 99 -0.81 -3.05 1.75
N ILE A 100 -0.76 -4.02 2.68
CA ILE A 100 0.48 -4.47 3.33
C ILE A 100 1.46 -5.04 2.31
N ARG A 101 0.98 -5.85 1.34
CA ARG A 101 1.83 -6.38 0.26
C ARG A 101 2.52 -5.28 -0.55
N PHE A 102 1.82 -4.18 -0.82
CA PHE A 102 2.39 -3.04 -1.53
C PHE A 102 3.34 -2.22 -0.66
N GLU A 103 3.08 -2.16 0.64
CA GLU A 103 3.98 -1.51 1.60
C GLU A 103 5.29 -2.28 1.73
N ILE A 104 5.24 -3.61 1.83
CA ILE A 104 6.44 -4.47 1.84
C ILE A 104 7.20 -4.33 0.51
N ALA A 105 6.49 -4.38 -0.63
CA ALA A 105 7.09 -4.17 -1.94
C ALA A 105 7.78 -2.79 -2.05
N ALA A 106 7.13 -1.73 -1.57
CA ALA A 106 7.70 -0.39 -1.56
C ALA A 106 8.97 -0.31 -0.68
N TYR A 107 9.02 -1.02 0.44
CA TYR A 107 10.22 -1.09 1.29
C TYR A 107 11.39 -1.80 0.60
N ILE A 108 11.11 -2.90 -0.11
CA ILE A 108 12.13 -3.62 -0.88
C ILE A 108 12.61 -2.76 -2.04
N LEU A 109 11.71 -2.15 -2.82
CA LEU A 109 12.06 -1.27 -3.93
C LEU A 109 12.85 -0.04 -3.48
N ALA A 110 12.52 0.52 -2.31
CA ALA A 110 13.28 1.64 -1.74
C ALA A 110 14.70 1.22 -1.35
N ALA A 111 14.88 0.03 -0.77
CA ALA A 111 16.20 -0.51 -0.44
C ALA A 111 17.05 -0.78 -1.70
N ILE A 112 16.43 -1.33 -2.75
CA ILE A 112 17.07 -1.52 -4.06
C ILE A 112 17.45 -0.15 -4.65
N GLY A 113 16.52 0.80 -4.70
CA GLY A 113 16.75 2.15 -5.18
C GLY A 113 17.88 2.86 -4.44
N PHE A 114 17.94 2.71 -3.12
CA PHE A 114 19.05 3.22 -2.31
C PHE A 114 20.38 2.57 -2.71
N SER A 115 20.41 1.25 -2.89
CA SER A 115 21.63 0.50 -3.25
C SER A 115 22.17 0.88 -4.62
N VAL A 116 21.30 1.17 -5.58
CA VAL A 116 21.70 1.64 -6.92
C VAL A 116 21.94 3.17 -6.97
N GLY A 117 21.84 3.85 -5.85
CA GLY A 117 22.16 5.28 -5.74
C GLY A 117 21.03 6.23 -6.13
N LEU A 118 19.78 5.77 -6.16
CA LEU A 118 18.60 6.61 -6.48
C LEU A 118 18.56 7.87 -5.60
N LEU A 119 18.82 7.74 -4.30
CA LEU A 119 18.82 8.88 -3.37
C LEU A 119 20.03 9.80 -3.47
N LYS A 120 21.08 9.39 -4.20
CA LYS A 120 22.26 10.24 -4.42
C LYS A 120 22.05 11.29 -5.52
N ASN A 121 21.09 11.06 -6.42
CA ASN A 121 20.83 11.92 -7.56
C ASN A 121 19.36 12.35 -7.60
N ARG A 122 19.12 13.64 -7.32
CA ARG A 122 17.78 14.24 -7.32
C ARG A 122 17.07 14.08 -8.68
N ALA A 123 17.80 14.24 -9.78
CA ALA A 123 17.23 14.09 -11.12
C ALA A 123 16.79 12.65 -11.37
N LEU A 124 17.58 11.65 -10.95
CA LEU A 124 17.22 10.24 -11.11
C LEU A 124 15.94 9.89 -10.34
N THR A 125 15.80 10.34 -9.10
CA THR A 125 14.57 10.13 -8.32
C THR A 125 13.36 10.79 -8.98
N LEU A 126 13.52 12.02 -9.47
CA LEU A 126 12.45 12.75 -10.15
C LEU A 126 12.05 12.06 -11.46
N ILE A 127 13.04 11.63 -12.28
CA ILE A 127 12.78 10.91 -13.53
C ILE A 127 12.05 9.59 -13.25
N THR A 128 12.49 8.83 -12.24
CA THR A 128 11.82 7.59 -11.84
C THR A 128 10.37 7.85 -11.42
N PHE A 129 10.13 8.90 -10.62
CA PHE A 129 8.79 9.31 -10.25
C PHE A 129 7.94 9.65 -11.48
N LEU A 130 8.47 10.46 -12.41
CA LEU A 130 7.75 10.86 -13.61
C LEU A 130 7.42 9.67 -14.52
N ILE A 131 8.36 8.71 -14.67
CA ILE A 131 8.12 7.48 -15.44
C ILE A 131 6.98 6.67 -14.82
N VAL A 132 7.04 6.42 -13.51
CA VAL A 132 6.00 5.63 -12.82
C VAL A 132 4.65 6.36 -12.82
N GLN A 133 4.63 7.67 -12.63
CA GLN A 133 3.43 8.49 -12.70
C GLN A 133 2.83 8.48 -14.10
N SER A 134 3.66 8.61 -15.15
CA SER A 134 3.22 8.56 -16.54
C SER A 134 2.68 7.18 -16.91
N ALA A 135 3.32 6.10 -16.41
CA ALA A 135 2.82 4.74 -16.57
C ALA A 135 1.46 4.55 -15.89
N TYR A 136 1.30 5.06 -14.67
CA TYR A 136 0.02 5.00 -13.95
C TYR A 136 -1.11 5.70 -14.71
N LEU A 137 -0.85 6.88 -15.28
CA LEU A 137 -1.86 7.65 -16.01
C LEU A 137 -2.05 7.15 -17.46
N GLY A 138 -0.98 6.67 -18.10
CA GLY A 138 -0.99 6.33 -19.52
C GLY A 138 -1.42 4.89 -19.82
N LEU A 139 -1.08 3.92 -18.96
CA LEU A 139 -1.43 2.52 -19.21
C LEU A 139 -2.95 2.29 -19.40
N PRO A 140 -3.84 2.88 -18.58
CA PRO A 140 -5.28 2.72 -18.78
C PRO A 140 -5.79 3.33 -20.09
N LEU A 141 -5.06 4.27 -20.69
CA LEU A 141 -5.42 4.90 -21.97
C LEU A 141 -4.93 4.09 -23.18
N LEU A 142 -3.89 3.28 -22.99
CA LEU A 142 -3.21 2.55 -24.06
C LEU A 142 -3.61 1.06 -24.13
N ILE A 143 -4.01 0.49 -23.01
CA ILE A 143 -4.29 -0.95 -22.89
C ILE A 143 -5.68 -1.12 -22.27
N ASN A 144 -6.48 -2.02 -22.84
CA ASN A 144 -7.79 -2.39 -22.26
C ASN A 144 -7.62 -2.86 -20.82
N PHE A 145 -8.44 -2.33 -19.93
CA PHE A 145 -8.40 -2.58 -18.48
C PHE A 145 -8.46 -4.09 -18.14
N GLU A 146 -9.19 -4.86 -18.94
CA GLU A 146 -9.36 -6.31 -18.76
C GLU A 146 -8.07 -7.12 -19.02
N LEU A 147 -7.10 -6.54 -19.73
CA LEU A 147 -5.83 -7.19 -20.04
C LEU A 147 -4.76 -6.90 -18.96
N LEU A 148 -5.00 -5.96 -18.05
CA LEU A 148 -4.06 -5.64 -16.99
C LEU A 148 -4.30 -6.55 -15.77
N PRO A 149 -3.24 -7.24 -15.27
CA PRO A 149 -3.35 -7.95 -14.00
C PRO A 149 -3.84 -7.01 -12.89
N GLY A 150 -4.84 -7.41 -12.10
CA GLY A 150 -5.53 -6.56 -11.13
C GLY A 150 -4.65 -5.88 -10.07
N GLY A 151 -3.38 -6.31 -9.91
CA GLY A 151 -2.40 -5.68 -9.01
C GLY A 151 -1.56 -4.57 -9.62
N VAL A 152 -1.55 -4.39 -10.95
CA VAL A 152 -0.61 -3.47 -11.63
C VAL A 152 -0.96 -2.01 -11.36
N LEU A 153 -2.21 -1.62 -11.53
CA LEU A 153 -2.62 -0.22 -11.31
C LEU A 153 -2.51 0.21 -9.83
N PRO A 154 -2.97 -0.58 -8.85
CA PRO A 154 -2.70 -0.29 -7.44
C PRO A 154 -1.21 -0.16 -7.14
N LEU A 155 -0.35 -1.05 -7.69
CA LEU A 155 1.09 -0.98 -7.52
C LEU A 155 1.67 0.33 -8.07
N LEU A 156 1.32 0.71 -9.29
CA LEU A 156 1.79 1.95 -9.91
C LEU A 156 1.33 3.19 -9.13
N ARG A 157 0.05 3.22 -8.72
CA ARG A 157 -0.52 4.31 -7.94
C ARG A 157 0.20 4.49 -6.60
N LEU A 158 0.39 3.39 -5.87
CA LEU A 158 1.02 3.44 -4.55
C LEU A 158 2.52 3.71 -4.65
N SER A 159 3.20 3.14 -5.67
CA SER A 159 4.61 3.41 -5.94
C SER A 159 4.86 4.86 -6.36
N SER A 160 3.99 5.44 -7.18
CA SER A 160 4.05 6.85 -7.55
C SER A 160 3.91 7.76 -6.31
N ALA A 161 2.91 7.52 -5.46
CA ALA A 161 2.75 8.26 -4.22
C ALA A 161 3.97 8.12 -3.29
N PHE A 162 4.57 6.94 -3.23
CA PHE A 162 5.77 6.67 -2.46
C PHE A 162 6.99 7.43 -3.01
N LEU A 163 7.23 7.38 -4.34
CA LEU A 163 8.31 8.11 -5.00
C LEU A 163 8.14 9.63 -4.87
N MET A 164 6.92 10.14 -4.91
CA MET A 164 6.62 11.53 -4.59
C MET A 164 7.13 11.91 -3.19
N GLY A 165 6.92 11.04 -2.19
CA GLY A 165 7.46 11.23 -0.85
C GLY A 165 8.99 11.27 -0.81
N MET A 166 9.65 10.38 -1.60
CA MET A 166 11.12 10.39 -1.73
C MET A 166 11.62 11.68 -2.39
N CYS A 167 10.93 12.18 -3.43
CA CYS A 167 11.23 13.47 -4.05
C CYS A 167 11.10 14.61 -3.03
N LEU A 168 10.04 14.62 -2.21
CA LEU A 168 9.87 15.64 -1.17
C LEU A 168 11.01 15.64 -0.13
N TRP A 169 11.67 14.50 0.10
CA TRP A 169 12.88 14.47 0.93
C TRP A 169 14.05 15.19 0.25
N GLN A 170 14.26 14.95 -1.05
CA GLN A 170 15.38 15.49 -1.79
C GLN A 170 15.21 16.96 -2.22
N PHE A 171 13.97 17.43 -2.32
CA PHE A 171 13.61 18.81 -2.66
C PHE A 171 12.97 19.52 -1.44
N PRO A 172 13.78 19.96 -0.45
CA PRO A 172 13.26 20.60 0.75
C PRO A 172 12.48 21.89 0.45
N GLU A 173 12.75 22.52 -0.68
CA GLU A 173 12.04 23.69 -1.18
C GLU A 173 10.56 23.38 -1.46
N ALA A 174 10.27 22.19 -1.99
CA ALA A 174 8.92 21.73 -2.29
C ALA A 174 8.09 21.38 -1.02
N ARG A 175 8.72 21.25 0.15
CA ARG A 175 8.00 20.99 1.41
C ARG A 175 7.28 22.21 1.97
N ARG A 176 7.60 23.38 1.45
CA ARG A 176 6.97 24.66 1.83
C ARG A 176 6.31 25.29 0.61
N PRO A 177 5.30 24.62 0.01
CA PRO A 177 4.59 25.22 -1.11
C PRO A 177 3.95 26.53 -0.66
N HIS A 178 3.96 27.53 -1.54
CA HIS A 178 3.27 28.77 -1.29
C HIS A 178 1.79 28.46 -1.04
N TRP A 179 1.18 29.02 -0.01
CA TRP A 179 -0.21 28.72 0.38
C TRP A 179 -1.21 28.93 -0.78
N ILE A 180 -0.93 29.88 -1.71
CA ILE A 180 -1.71 30.12 -2.91
C ILE A 180 -1.75 28.86 -3.81
N ILE A 181 -0.63 28.15 -3.98
CA ILE A 181 -0.56 26.90 -4.78
C ILE A 181 -1.41 25.82 -4.14
N VAL A 182 -1.36 25.72 -2.80
CA VAL A 182 -2.16 24.73 -2.07
C VAL A 182 -3.65 25.03 -2.23
N MET A 183 -4.05 26.29 -2.09
CA MET A 183 -5.45 26.71 -2.26
C MET A 183 -5.93 26.56 -3.71
N ALA A 184 -5.08 26.85 -4.70
CA ALA A 184 -5.37 26.63 -6.11
C ALA A 184 -5.57 25.14 -6.44
N LEU A 185 -4.72 24.25 -5.90
CA LEU A 185 -4.85 22.80 -6.06
C LEU A 185 -6.12 22.27 -5.38
N ILE A 186 -6.45 22.74 -4.18
CA ILE A 186 -7.69 22.38 -3.49
C ILE A 186 -8.90 22.84 -4.30
N GLY A 187 -8.89 24.11 -4.75
CA GLY A 187 -9.97 24.66 -5.58
C GLY A 187 -10.11 23.90 -6.91
N PHE A 188 -9.02 23.58 -7.57
CA PHE A 188 -9.02 22.76 -8.78
C PHE A 188 -9.59 21.36 -8.51
N PHE A 189 -9.18 20.71 -7.42
CA PHE A 189 -9.67 19.37 -7.05
C PHE A 189 -11.16 19.37 -6.70
N LEU A 190 -11.66 20.43 -6.06
CA LEU A 190 -13.10 20.59 -5.77
C LEU A 190 -13.90 20.83 -7.05
N LEU A 191 -13.38 21.63 -8.00
CA LEU A 191 -14.05 21.92 -9.26
C LEU A 191 -14.06 20.73 -10.23
N VAL A 192 -12.98 19.94 -10.25
CA VAL A 192 -12.80 18.82 -11.17
C VAL A 192 -13.31 17.52 -10.56
N GLY A 193 -13.23 17.38 -9.25
CA GLY A 193 -13.64 16.19 -8.50
C GLY A 193 -15.13 15.87 -8.68
N ASP A 194 -15.99 16.89 -8.73
CA ASP A 194 -17.43 16.72 -8.98
C ASP A 194 -17.74 16.19 -10.40
N LYS A 195 -16.92 16.54 -11.39
CA LYS A 195 -17.13 16.09 -12.78
C LYS A 195 -16.54 14.70 -13.05
N PHE A 196 -15.38 14.38 -12.47
CA PHE A 196 -14.72 13.09 -12.66
C PHE A 196 -15.13 12.02 -11.64
N GLY A 197 -15.53 12.42 -10.42
CA GLY A 197 -15.98 11.50 -9.39
C GLY A 197 -17.27 10.75 -9.74
N GLY A 198 -18.21 11.43 -10.40
CA GLY A 198 -19.48 10.84 -10.85
C GLY A 198 -19.30 9.81 -11.96
N GLU A 199 -18.45 10.08 -12.95
CA GLU A 199 -18.20 9.16 -14.06
C GLU A 199 -17.30 7.96 -13.66
N LEU A 200 -16.33 8.17 -12.76
CA LEU A 200 -15.47 7.10 -12.27
C LEU A 200 -16.22 6.12 -11.35
N LEU A 201 -17.15 6.62 -10.54
CA LEU A 201 -18.00 5.77 -9.70
C LEU A 201 -19.07 5.04 -10.51
N ALA A 202 -19.60 5.66 -11.59
CA ALA A 202 -20.56 5.01 -12.48
C ALA A 202 -19.94 3.89 -13.34
N ASN A 203 -18.62 3.93 -13.59
CA ASN A 203 -17.89 2.88 -14.31
C ASN A 203 -17.30 1.80 -13.39
N LEU A 204 -17.45 1.93 -12.07
CA LEU A 204 -16.96 0.95 -11.07
C LEU A 204 -18.12 0.21 -10.37
N ALA A 205 -19.36 0.54 -10.68
CA ALA A 205 -20.59 -0.15 -10.25
C ALA A 205 -21.07 -1.14 -11.32
#